data_6b2ddfef373bebbca209cf2664ce79a1
#
_entry.id   6b2ddfef373bebbca209cf2664ce79a1
#
_cell.length_a   1.000
_cell.length_b   1.000
_cell.length_c   1.000
_cell.angle_alpha   90.00
_cell.angle_beta   90.00
_cell.angle_gamma   90.00
#
_symmetry.space_group_name_H-M   'P 1'
#
loop_
_entity.id
_entity.type
_entity.pdbx_description
1 polymer ?
#
loop_
_entity_poly.entity_id
_entity_poly.type
_entity_poly.pdbx_seq_one_letter_code
_entity_poly.pdbx_strand_id
1 'polypeptide(L)'
;MGNSLFHTRPEGILQKGAEEIGLHLGPGQVEAFFLYAEELSRWNRKMNLTRIREGTDLIVKHFLASLAFTAAFPRELPLRLVDIGSGAGFPGIPIKIACPHLYLTLIEASRKKVSFLRHACTLLELREIEVVWARAEELASERGYGGRFDVAVVRAVGSPEVLIGMAGALLRLGGRFILSAKTAEERSFPEGGGLAFKESLRVRFPSIGLERRLLIWEKSD
;
A
#
# COMPACT_ATOMS: atom_id res chain seq x y z
N MET A 1 9.54 28.28 -21.79
CA MET A 1 9.70 28.66 -20.37
C MET A 1 8.39 28.46 -19.57
N GLY A 2 7.70 27.31 -19.71
CA GLY A 2 6.37 27.05 -19.15
C GLY A 2 6.31 25.92 -18.12
N ASN A 3 7.41 25.27 -17.73
CA ASN A 3 7.37 23.99 -17.02
C ASN A 3 7.72 24.03 -15.52
N SER A 4 8.14 25.18 -14.99
CA SER A 4 8.64 25.26 -13.61
C SER A 4 7.53 25.37 -12.54
N LEU A 5 6.39 25.96 -12.86
CA LEU A 5 5.32 26.22 -11.89
C LEU A 5 4.40 25.01 -11.64
N PHE A 6 4.30 24.07 -12.59
CA PHE A 6 3.51 22.85 -12.42
C PHE A 6 4.16 21.87 -11.44
N HIS A 7 5.49 21.88 -11.29
CA HIS A 7 6.20 20.97 -10.38
C HIS A 7 6.10 21.34 -8.90
N THR A 8 5.65 22.54 -8.58
CA THR A 8 5.49 23.02 -7.20
C THR A 8 4.07 22.81 -6.66
N ARG A 9 3.11 22.53 -7.53
CA ARG A 9 1.74 22.21 -7.09
C ARG A 9 1.65 20.76 -6.62
N PRO A 10 0.85 20.47 -5.62
CA PRO A 10 0.66 19.11 -5.08
C PRO A 10 0.36 18.06 -6.15
N GLU A 11 -0.49 18.40 -7.13
CA GLU A 11 -0.86 17.53 -8.26
C GLU A 11 0.36 17.20 -9.12
N GLY A 12 1.16 18.20 -9.45
CA GLY A 12 2.38 18.03 -10.24
C GLY A 12 3.42 17.16 -9.54
N ILE A 13 3.53 17.26 -8.21
CA ILE A 13 4.42 16.40 -7.40
C ILE A 13 3.95 14.94 -7.48
N LEU A 14 2.63 14.69 -7.33
CA LEU A 14 2.06 13.36 -7.40
C LEU A 14 2.25 12.74 -8.80
N GLN A 15 1.89 13.47 -9.85
CA GLN A 15 1.99 12.99 -11.23
C GLN A 15 3.45 12.72 -11.61
N LYS A 16 4.34 13.67 -11.33
CA LYS A 16 5.78 13.52 -11.63
C LYS A 16 6.39 12.33 -10.91
N GLY A 17 6.10 12.18 -9.61
CA GLY A 17 6.59 11.04 -8.85
C GLY A 17 6.02 9.71 -9.36
N ALA A 18 4.76 9.65 -9.75
CA ALA A 18 4.17 8.46 -10.36
C ALA A 18 4.84 8.09 -11.70
N GLU A 19 5.09 9.08 -12.56
CA GLU A 19 5.80 8.89 -13.83
C GLU A 19 7.21 8.33 -13.64
N GLU A 20 7.94 8.76 -12.61
CA GLU A 20 9.30 8.28 -12.30
C GLU A 20 9.38 6.78 -12.01
N ILE A 21 8.26 6.17 -11.62
CA ILE A 21 8.13 4.72 -11.43
C ILE A 21 7.29 4.05 -12.53
N GLY A 22 7.08 4.76 -13.65
CA GLY A 22 6.36 4.26 -14.82
C GLY A 22 4.86 4.13 -14.62
N LEU A 23 4.25 4.91 -13.71
CA LEU A 23 2.80 5.01 -13.53
C LEU A 23 2.28 6.29 -14.18
N HIS A 24 1.30 6.16 -15.07
CA HIS A 24 0.55 7.30 -15.61
C HIS A 24 -0.78 7.42 -14.88
N LEU A 25 -0.95 8.50 -14.13
CA LEU A 25 -2.19 8.80 -13.43
C LEU A 25 -3.07 9.70 -14.31
N GLY A 26 -4.23 9.18 -14.70
CA GLY A 26 -5.23 9.97 -15.41
C GLY A 26 -5.87 11.05 -14.51
N PRO A 27 -6.57 12.05 -15.10
CA PRO A 27 -7.17 13.15 -14.34
C PRO A 27 -8.08 12.68 -13.20
N GLY A 28 -8.95 11.70 -13.45
CA GLY A 28 -9.84 11.14 -12.42
C GLY A 28 -9.11 10.42 -11.29
N GLN A 29 -7.95 9.80 -11.57
CA GLN A 29 -7.11 9.21 -10.53
C GLN A 29 -6.45 10.27 -9.66
N VAL A 30 -5.95 11.34 -10.28
CA VAL A 30 -5.39 12.50 -9.54
C VAL A 30 -6.47 13.11 -8.64
N GLU A 31 -7.67 13.36 -9.17
CA GLU A 31 -8.81 13.85 -8.40
C GLU A 31 -9.15 12.93 -7.22
N ALA A 32 -9.18 11.61 -7.43
CA ALA A 32 -9.41 10.62 -6.37
C ALA A 32 -8.35 10.68 -5.26
N PHE A 33 -7.08 10.91 -5.58
CA PHE A 33 -6.03 11.10 -4.59
C PHE A 33 -6.28 12.35 -3.72
N PHE A 34 -6.71 13.47 -4.32
CA PHE A 34 -6.97 14.70 -3.57
C PHE A 34 -8.26 14.61 -2.75
N LEU A 35 -9.30 14.00 -3.29
CA LEU A 35 -10.51 13.70 -2.52
C LEU A 35 -10.21 12.81 -1.31
N TYR A 36 -9.35 11.79 -1.50
CA TYR A 36 -8.88 10.96 -0.41
C TYR A 36 -8.08 11.76 0.64
N ALA A 37 -7.21 12.67 0.21
CA ALA A 37 -6.43 13.53 1.10
C ALA A 37 -7.32 14.43 1.98
N GLU A 38 -8.33 15.07 1.38
CA GLU A 38 -9.29 15.93 2.07
C GLU A 38 -10.07 15.14 3.12
N GLU A 39 -10.58 13.97 2.73
CA GLU A 39 -11.37 13.16 3.63
C GLU A 39 -10.53 12.57 4.77
N LEU A 40 -9.32 12.12 4.47
CA LEU A 40 -8.35 11.68 5.48
C LEU A 40 -8.06 12.80 6.49
N SER A 41 -7.84 14.03 6.01
CA SER A 41 -7.61 15.20 6.86
C SER A 41 -8.82 15.50 7.75
N ARG A 42 -10.03 15.43 7.18
CA ARG A 42 -11.29 15.65 7.92
C ARG A 42 -11.48 14.65 9.06
N TRP A 43 -11.26 13.37 8.78
CA TRP A 43 -11.37 12.31 9.79
C TRP A 43 -10.23 12.35 10.80
N ASN A 44 -9.03 12.69 10.35
CA ASN A 44 -7.84 12.73 11.20
C ASN A 44 -7.94 13.77 12.31
N ARG A 45 -8.64 14.88 12.08
CA ARG A 45 -8.94 15.88 13.13
C ARG A 45 -9.72 15.30 14.31
N LYS A 46 -10.51 14.23 14.07
CA LYS A 46 -11.36 13.61 15.11
C LYS A 46 -10.80 12.28 15.66
N MET A 47 -10.04 11.55 14.82
CA MET A 47 -9.73 10.15 15.11
C MET A 47 -8.24 9.80 15.20
N ASN A 48 -7.34 10.74 14.92
CA ASN A 48 -5.88 10.50 14.90
C ASN A 48 -5.49 9.27 14.05
N LEU A 49 -5.97 9.20 12.81
CA LEU A 49 -5.75 8.08 11.88
C LEU A 49 -4.28 7.98 11.45
N THR A 50 -3.62 9.12 11.27
CA THR A 50 -2.22 9.24 10.87
C THR A 50 -1.55 10.43 11.53
N ARG A 51 -0.21 10.37 11.67
CA ARG A 51 0.61 11.48 12.17
C ARG A 51 0.87 12.55 11.11
N ILE A 52 0.86 12.20 9.84
CA ILE A 52 1.05 13.13 8.71
C ILE A 52 -0.33 13.60 8.27
N ARG A 53 -0.55 14.91 8.33
CA ARG A 53 -1.89 15.45 8.27
C ARG A 53 -2.24 16.08 6.93
N GLU A 54 -1.33 16.85 6.32
CA GLU A 54 -1.68 17.70 5.17
C GLU A 54 -0.49 18.01 4.26
N GLY A 55 -0.78 18.51 3.06
CA GLY A 55 0.16 19.11 2.14
C GLY A 55 1.09 18.12 1.43
N THR A 56 2.23 18.62 1.00
CA THR A 56 3.24 17.87 0.24
C THR A 56 3.74 16.63 0.99
N ASP A 57 3.81 16.68 2.32
CA ASP A 57 4.23 15.55 3.15
C ASP A 57 3.27 14.35 3.02
N LEU A 58 1.96 14.58 2.90
CA LEU A 58 0.99 13.51 2.68
C LEU A 58 1.23 12.85 1.32
N ILE A 59 1.47 13.65 0.28
CA ILE A 59 1.74 13.15 -1.08
C ILE A 59 3.02 12.32 -1.09
N VAL A 60 4.10 12.87 -0.58
CA VAL A 60 5.44 12.25 -0.63
C VAL A 60 5.51 11.04 0.30
N LYS A 61 5.15 11.22 1.58
CA LYS A 61 5.37 10.21 2.63
C LYS A 61 4.27 9.15 2.70
N HIS A 62 3.10 9.41 2.08
CA HIS A 62 2.02 8.42 2.04
C HIS A 62 1.68 7.98 0.61
N PHE A 63 1.33 8.88 -0.30
CA PHE A 63 0.87 8.47 -1.63
C PHE A 63 2.01 7.86 -2.45
N LEU A 64 3.07 8.63 -2.75
CA LEU A 64 4.20 8.14 -3.53
C LEU A 64 4.93 6.98 -2.86
N ALA A 65 5.07 7.02 -1.53
CA ALA A 65 5.61 5.90 -0.78
C ALA A 65 4.77 4.62 -0.87
N SER A 66 3.45 4.74 -1.07
CA SER A 66 2.55 3.60 -1.30
C SER A 66 2.62 3.14 -2.75
N LEU A 67 2.68 4.06 -3.71
CA LEU A 67 2.83 3.73 -5.11
C LEU A 67 4.15 3.00 -5.42
N ALA A 68 5.20 3.20 -4.61
CA ALA A 68 6.44 2.43 -4.72
C ALA A 68 6.21 0.91 -4.75
N PHE A 69 5.22 0.40 -4.01
CA PHE A 69 4.90 -1.03 -3.95
C PHE A 69 4.53 -1.62 -5.31
N THR A 70 3.98 -0.81 -6.22
CA THR A 70 3.57 -1.27 -7.56
C THR A 70 4.75 -1.70 -8.44
N ALA A 71 5.97 -1.33 -8.08
CA ALA A 71 7.17 -1.79 -8.77
C ALA A 71 7.56 -3.25 -8.43
N ALA A 72 6.95 -3.85 -7.38
CA ALA A 72 7.32 -5.17 -6.87
C ALA A 72 6.40 -6.31 -7.37
N PHE A 73 5.39 -6.01 -8.18
CA PHE A 73 4.46 -7.01 -8.76
C PHE A 73 3.98 -6.58 -10.16
N PRO A 74 3.49 -7.51 -11.00
CA PRO A 74 2.97 -7.21 -12.33
C PRO A 74 1.62 -6.46 -12.22
N ARG A 75 1.70 -5.15 -12.10
CA ARG A 75 0.58 -4.25 -11.81
C ARG A 75 -0.49 -4.16 -12.90
N GLU A 76 -0.21 -4.68 -14.08
CA GLU A 76 -1.13 -4.73 -15.22
C GLU A 76 -2.13 -5.92 -15.14
N LEU A 77 -1.86 -6.88 -14.25
CA LEU A 77 -2.68 -8.06 -14.09
C LEU A 77 -3.77 -7.86 -13.03
N PRO A 78 -4.92 -8.53 -13.15
CA PRO A 78 -6.01 -8.47 -12.17
C PRO A 78 -5.72 -9.34 -10.94
N LEU A 79 -4.68 -8.97 -10.17
CA LEU A 79 -4.21 -9.71 -9.01
C LEU A 79 -5.10 -9.47 -7.78
N ARG A 80 -5.13 -10.47 -6.90
CA ARG A 80 -5.71 -10.37 -5.55
C ARG A 80 -4.65 -9.87 -4.59
N LEU A 81 -4.79 -8.64 -4.14
CA LEU A 81 -3.87 -7.99 -3.20
C LEU A 81 -4.50 -7.87 -1.82
N VAL A 82 -3.74 -8.21 -0.79
CA VAL A 82 -4.12 -7.98 0.61
C VAL A 82 -3.18 -6.97 1.26
N ASP A 83 -3.76 -5.96 1.92
CA ASP A 83 -3.05 -4.97 2.74
C ASP A 83 -3.24 -5.33 4.21
N ILE A 84 -2.17 -5.80 4.85
CA ILE A 84 -2.21 -6.28 6.23
C ILE A 84 -1.93 -5.14 7.20
N GLY A 85 -2.92 -4.81 8.02
CA GLY A 85 -2.83 -3.68 8.93
C GLY A 85 -2.93 -2.34 8.20
N SER A 86 -3.93 -2.20 7.34
CA SER A 86 -4.11 -1.10 6.40
C SER A 86 -4.12 0.30 7.03
N GLY A 87 -4.44 0.39 8.32
CA GLY A 87 -4.45 1.66 9.04
C GLY A 87 -5.46 2.65 8.48
N ALA A 88 -4.94 3.76 8.00
CA ALA A 88 -5.71 4.75 7.25
C ALA A 88 -5.80 4.40 5.74
N GLY A 89 -5.56 3.16 5.32
CA GLY A 89 -5.63 2.70 3.94
C GLY A 89 -4.29 2.71 3.18
N PHE A 90 -3.17 2.70 3.89
CA PHE A 90 -1.83 2.73 3.28
C PHE A 90 -1.08 1.41 3.47
N PRO A 91 -0.59 0.77 2.38
CA PRO A 91 -0.50 1.30 1.02
C PRO A 91 -1.71 1.00 0.11
N GLY A 92 -2.70 0.23 0.55
CA GLY A 92 -3.74 -0.38 -0.27
C GLY A 92 -4.56 0.61 -1.11
N ILE A 93 -5.14 1.67 -0.51
CA ILE A 93 -6.00 2.62 -1.25
C ILE A 93 -5.23 3.36 -2.35
N PRO A 94 -4.03 3.95 -2.13
CA PRO A 94 -3.23 4.52 -3.21
C PRO A 94 -2.92 3.54 -4.35
N ILE A 95 -2.58 2.29 -4.02
CA ILE A 95 -2.37 1.24 -5.04
C ILE A 95 -3.65 1.00 -5.84
N LYS A 96 -4.80 0.90 -5.18
CA LYS A 96 -6.11 0.67 -5.82
C LYS A 96 -6.53 1.83 -6.73
N ILE A 97 -6.29 3.07 -6.31
CA ILE A 97 -6.54 4.25 -7.16
C ILE A 97 -5.69 4.18 -8.44
N ALA A 98 -4.40 3.83 -8.31
CA ALA A 98 -3.49 3.76 -9.45
C ALA A 98 -3.71 2.53 -10.33
N CYS A 99 -4.16 1.41 -9.75
CA CYS A 99 -4.39 0.13 -10.43
C CYS A 99 -5.82 -0.37 -10.16
N PRO A 100 -6.85 0.21 -10.80
CA PRO A 100 -8.26 -0.01 -10.45
C PRO A 100 -8.77 -1.43 -10.73
N HIS A 101 -8.09 -2.20 -11.56
CA HIS A 101 -8.43 -3.59 -11.90
C HIS A 101 -7.99 -4.63 -10.85
N LEU A 102 -7.20 -4.24 -9.83
CA LEU A 102 -6.82 -5.14 -8.75
C LEU A 102 -8.03 -5.48 -7.87
N TYR A 103 -8.04 -6.70 -7.32
CA TYR A 103 -8.95 -7.10 -6.23
C TYR A 103 -8.25 -6.80 -4.91
N LEU A 104 -8.73 -5.84 -4.15
CA LEU A 104 -8.07 -5.40 -2.91
C LEU A 104 -8.85 -5.84 -1.66
N THR A 105 -8.15 -6.46 -0.71
CA THR A 105 -8.65 -6.71 0.63
C THR A 105 -7.84 -5.90 1.64
N LEU A 106 -8.52 -5.04 2.42
CA LEU A 106 -7.94 -4.24 3.49
C LEU A 106 -8.24 -4.92 4.83
N ILE A 107 -7.21 -5.36 5.56
CA ILE A 107 -7.36 -5.95 6.91
C ILE A 107 -6.94 -4.92 7.95
N GLU A 108 -7.84 -4.61 8.89
CA GLU A 108 -7.57 -3.68 9.98
C GLU A 108 -8.30 -4.10 11.26
N ALA A 109 -7.59 -4.14 12.38
CA ALA A 109 -8.13 -4.56 13.67
C ALA A 109 -8.90 -3.44 14.42
N SER A 110 -8.61 -2.18 14.11
CA SER A 110 -9.26 -1.04 14.75
C SER A 110 -10.61 -0.72 14.10
N ARG A 111 -11.71 -0.92 14.85
CA ARG A 111 -13.07 -0.61 14.38
C ARG A 111 -13.22 0.82 13.86
N LYS A 112 -12.56 1.78 14.50
CA LYS A 112 -12.58 3.19 14.08
C LYS A 112 -11.96 3.39 12.70
N LYS A 113 -10.81 2.73 12.45
CA LYS A 113 -10.12 2.80 11.16
C LYS A 113 -10.90 2.06 10.07
N VAL A 114 -11.49 0.91 10.39
CA VAL A 114 -12.40 0.19 9.47
C VAL A 114 -13.57 1.06 9.02
N SER A 115 -14.17 1.84 9.94
CA SER A 115 -15.24 2.78 9.58
C SER A 115 -14.76 3.83 8.59
N PHE A 116 -13.55 4.37 8.80
CA PHE A 116 -12.93 5.30 7.85
C PHE A 116 -12.65 4.63 6.49
N LEU A 117 -12.06 3.43 6.49
CA LEU A 117 -11.75 2.70 5.26
C LEU A 117 -13.01 2.45 4.42
N ARG A 118 -14.08 1.98 5.04
CA ARG A 118 -15.36 1.75 4.35
C ARG A 118 -15.93 3.04 3.77
N HIS A 119 -15.88 4.12 4.55
CA HIS A 119 -16.31 5.44 4.08
C HIS A 119 -15.46 5.93 2.90
N ALA A 120 -14.12 5.86 3.01
CA ALA A 120 -13.21 6.28 1.94
C ALA A 120 -13.42 5.45 0.66
N CYS A 121 -13.56 4.14 0.77
CA CYS A 121 -13.82 3.28 -0.38
C CYS A 121 -15.13 3.62 -1.10
N THR A 122 -16.20 3.92 -0.35
CA THR A 122 -17.48 4.35 -0.92
C THR A 122 -17.38 5.72 -1.58
N LEU A 123 -16.76 6.70 -0.90
CA LEU A 123 -16.57 8.06 -1.42
C LEU A 123 -15.76 8.09 -2.72
N LEU A 124 -14.73 7.26 -2.80
CA LEU A 124 -13.85 7.13 -3.97
C LEU A 124 -14.41 6.19 -5.05
N GLU A 125 -15.62 5.66 -4.86
CA GLU A 125 -16.28 4.71 -5.77
C GLU A 125 -15.38 3.52 -6.17
N LEU A 126 -14.53 3.05 -5.24
CA LEU A 126 -13.63 1.94 -5.50
C LEU A 126 -14.41 0.63 -5.63
N ARG A 127 -14.24 -0.05 -6.75
CA ARG A 127 -14.84 -1.37 -7.02
C ARG A 127 -13.85 -2.48 -6.67
N GLU A 128 -14.33 -3.72 -6.57
CA GLU A 128 -13.48 -4.90 -6.29
C GLU A 128 -12.59 -4.68 -5.04
N ILE A 129 -13.22 -4.18 -3.96
CA ILE A 129 -12.55 -3.90 -2.68
C ILE A 129 -13.36 -4.48 -1.53
N GLU A 130 -12.63 -5.11 -0.60
CA GLU A 130 -13.18 -5.66 0.64
C GLU A 130 -12.48 -5.03 1.85
N VAL A 131 -13.26 -4.60 2.86
CA VAL A 131 -12.71 -4.08 4.12
C VAL A 131 -13.09 -5.01 5.26
N VAL A 132 -12.11 -5.72 5.78
CA VAL A 132 -12.26 -6.75 6.81
C VAL A 132 -11.85 -6.21 8.16
N TRP A 133 -12.78 -6.28 9.13
CA TRP A 133 -12.48 -5.98 10.52
C TRP A 133 -12.03 -7.25 11.23
N ALA A 134 -10.74 -7.49 11.25
CA ALA A 134 -10.13 -8.66 11.88
C ALA A 134 -8.68 -8.38 12.27
N ARG A 135 -8.13 -9.23 13.11
CA ARG A 135 -6.68 -9.39 13.23
C ARG A 135 -6.21 -10.31 12.10
N ALA A 136 -5.08 -9.97 11.48
CA ALA A 136 -4.60 -10.74 10.33
C ALA A 136 -4.26 -12.20 10.70
N GLU A 137 -3.80 -12.43 11.93
CA GLU A 137 -3.51 -13.75 12.47
C GLU A 137 -4.77 -14.64 12.54
N GLU A 138 -5.90 -14.06 12.91
CA GLU A 138 -7.19 -14.75 13.00
C GLU A 138 -7.71 -15.08 11.60
N LEU A 139 -7.61 -14.11 10.68
CA LEU A 139 -8.09 -14.24 9.32
C LEU A 139 -7.34 -15.32 8.53
N ALA A 140 -6.05 -15.48 8.76
CA ALA A 140 -5.24 -16.50 8.10
C ALA A 140 -5.73 -17.94 8.37
N SER A 141 -6.38 -18.16 9.52
CA SER A 141 -6.98 -19.45 9.90
C SER A 141 -8.44 -19.60 9.49
N GLU A 142 -9.10 -18.52 9.07
CA GLU A 142 -10.50 -18.57 8.63
C GLU A 142 -10.63 -19.18 7.24
N ARG A 143 -11.71 -19.97 7.03
CA ARG A 143 -12.02 -20.55 5.73
C ARG A 143 -12.25 -19.47 4.67
N GLY A 144 -11.49 -19.53 3.57
CA GLY A 144 -11.64 -18.66 2.41
C GLY A 144 -10.63 -17.54 2.28
N TYR A 145 -9.74 -17.33 3.26
CA TYR A 145 -8.65 -16.35 3.15
C TYR A 145 -7.26 -17.00 2.99
N GLY A 146 -7.03 -18.17 3.54
CA GLY A 146 -5.78 -18.90 3.39
C GLY A 146 -5.48 -19.26 1.94
N GLY A 147 -4.25 -18.99 1.48
CA GLY A 147 -3.80 -19.31 0.12
C GLY A 147 -4.51 -18.57 -1.01
N ARG A 148 -5.19 -17.44 -0.73
CA ARG A 148 -6.08 -16.75 -1.69
C ARG A 148 -5.39 -15.64 -2.47
N PHE A 149 -4.35 -15.02 -1.92
CA PHE A 149 -3.80 -13.78 -2.44
C PHE A 149 -2.55 -13.98 -3.28
N ASP A 150 -2.43 -13.19 -4.33
CA ASP A 150 -1.25 -13.11 -5.19
C ASP A 150 -0.16 -12.24 -4.57
N VAL A 151 -0.58 -11.17 -3.88
CA VAL A 151 0.32 -10.19 -3.28
C VAL A 151 -0.18 -9.82 -1.89
N ALA A 152 0.71 -9.85 -0.90
CA ALA A 152 0.49 -9.28 0.43
C ALA A 152 1.42 -8.09 0.62
N VAL A 153 0.88 -6.96 1.05
CA VAL A 153 1.64 -5.74 1.31
C VAL A 153 1.52 -5.34 2.76
N VAL A 154 2.64 -4.84 3.32
CA VAL A 154 2.67 -4.31 4.69
C VAL A 154 3.52 -3.05 4.72
N ARG A 155 3.01 -2.05 5.43
CA ARG A 155 3.73 -0.81 5.69
C ARG A 155 3.73 -0.47 7.17
N ALA A 156 4.93 -0.41 7.77
CA ALA A 156 5.17 0.14 9.12
C ALA A 156 4.47 -0.57 10.30
N VAL A 157 4.21 -1.89 10.23
CA VAL A 157 3.50 -2.65 11.27
C VAL A 157 4.34 -3.87 11.69
N GLY A 158 4.46 -4.13 13.00
CA GLY A 158 4.97 -5.40 13.56
C GLY A 158 6.46 -5.71 13.33
N SER A 159 6.90 -6.87 13.84
CA SER A 159 8.21 -7.45 13.52
C SER A 159 8.13 -8.28 12.23
N PRO A 160 9.21 -8.34 11.44
CA PRO A 160 9.23 -9.10 10.19
C PRO A 160 8.83 -10.57 10.36
N GLU A 161 9.25 -11.22 11.46
CA GLU A 161 8.98 -12.63 11.73
C GLU A 161 7.49 -12.92 11.85
N VAL A 162 6.77 -12.07 12.58
CA VAL A 162 5.31 -12.19 12.76
C VAL A 162 4.59 -11.96 11.44
N LEU A 163 5.03 -10.94 10.70
CA LEU A 163 4.42 -10.57 9.41
C LEU A 163 4.62 -11.66 8.34
N ILE A 164 5.77 -12.31 8.33
CA ILE A 164 6.07 -13.44 7.42
C ILE A 164 5.12 -14.59 7.64
N GLY A 165 4.87 -14.98 8.90
CA GLY A 165 3.92 -16.05 9.21
C GLY A 165 2.50 -15.74 8.71
N MET A 166 2.01 -14.52 8.98
CA MET A 166 0.69 -14.07 8.54
C MET A 166 0.59 -14.00 7.00
N ALA A 167 1.56 -13.38 6.35
CA ALA A 167 1.56 -13.23 4.90
C ALA A 167 1.65 -14.60 4.21
N GLY A 168 2.50 -15.50 4.75
CA GLY A 168 2.63 -16.85 4.22
C GLY A 168 1.32 -17.64 4.27
N ALA A 169 0.54 -17.53 5.34
CA ALA A 169 -0.74 -18.20 5.42
C ALA A 169 -1.80 -17.66 4.43
N LEU A 170 -1.77 -16.35 4.14
CA LEU A 170 -2.72 -15.69 3.23
C LEU A 170 -2.35 -15.87 1.75
N LEU A 171 -1.07 -15.98 1.43
CA LEU A 171 -0.58 -16.06 0.05
C LEU A 171 -0.76 -17.45 -0.55
N ARG A 172 -1.11 -17.49 -1.84
CA ARG A 172 -1.02 -18.71 -2.66
C ARG A 172 0.44 -19.06 -2.98
N LEU A 173 0.70 -20.28 -3.46
CA LEU A 173 2.01 -20.64 -4.00
C LEU A 173 2.41 -19.70 -5.14
N GLY A 174 3.66 -19.26 -5.16
CA GLY A 174 4.19 -18.23 -6.06
C GLY A 174 3.71 -16.81 -5.73
N GLY A 175 2.93 -16.62 -4.67
CA GLY A 175 2.49 -15.30 -4.20
C GLY A 175 3.65 -14.54 -3.54
N ARG A 176 3.58 -13.20 -3.55
CA ARG A 176 4.64 -12.33 -3.05
C ARG A 176 4.23 -11.57 -1.80
N PHE A 177 5.07 -11.59 -0.79
CA PHE A 177 5.00 -10.70 0.35
C PHE A 177 5.95 -9.52 0.16
N ILE A 178 5.45 -8.30 0.29
CA ILE A 178 6.19 -7.06 0.07
C ILE A 178 6.10 -6.20 1.33
N LEU A 179 7.25 -5.95 1.93
CA LEU A 179 7.40 -5.16 3.15
C LEU A 179 8.21 -3.89 2.88
N SER A 180 7.70 -2.72 3.28
CA SER A 180 8.49 -1.50 3.25
C SER A 180 9.46 -1.47 4.42
N ALA A 181 10.78 -1.53 4.13
CA ALA A 181 11.83 -1.47 5.14
C ALA A 181 11.93 -0.09 5.78
N LYS A 182 12.15 -0.04 7.09
CA LYS A 182 12.35 1.20 7.86
C LYS A 182 13.79 1.69 7.83
N THR A 183 14.76 0.78 7.69
CA THR A 183 16.20 1.08 7.72
C THR A 183 16.96 0.35 6.62
N ALA A 184 18.12 0.87 6.25
CA ALA A 184 18.99 0.31 5.22
C ALA A 184 19.83 -0.89 5.68
N GLU A 185 19.83 -1.25 6.98
CA GLU A 185 20.86 -2.09 7.61
C GLU A 185 20.38 -3.48 8.04
N GLU A 186 19.20 -3.96 7.62
CA GLU A 186 18.82 -5.34 7.89
C GLU A 186 19.75 -6.29 7.14
N ARG A 187 20.63 -6.98 7.89
CA ARG A 187 21.64 -7.90 7.35
C ARG A 187 21.13 -9.34 7.17
N SER A 188 20.01 -9.68 7.79
CA SER A 188 19.34 -10.97 7.63
C SER A 188 17.86 -10.76 7.46
N PHE A 189 17.26 -11.50 6.55
CA PHE A 189 15.82 -11.47 6.30
C PHE A 189 15.27 -12.81 6.77
N PRO A 190 14.41 -12.82 7.82
CA PRO A 190 13.85 -14.06 8.32
C PRO A 190 13.04 -14.77 7.23
N GLU A 191 13.04 -16.09 7.29
CA GLU A 191 12.22 -16.96 6.46
C GLU A 191 11.22 -17.70 7.35
N GLY A 192 10.12 -18.14 6.78
CA GLY A 192 9.09 -18.86 7.52
C GLY A 192 7.73 -18.79 6.84
N GLY A 193 6.75 -19.55 7.32
CA GLY A 193 5.41 -19.59 6.73
C GLY A 193 5.38 -19.99 5.24
N GLY A 194 6.40 -20.73 4.76
CA GLY A 194 6.60 -21.04 3.35
C GLY A 194 7.11 -19.85 2.50
N LEU A 195 7.59 -18.78 3.13
CA LEU A 195 8.14 -17.61 2.44
C LEU A 195 9.68 -17.65 2.48
N ALA A 196 10.30 -17.62 1.30
CA ALA A 196 11.73 -17.45 1.11
C ALA A 196 12.03 -16.03 0.65
N PHE A 197 13.08 -15.41 1.20
CA PHE A 197 13.50 -14.08 0.77
C PHE A 197 14.00 -14.12 -0.67
N LYS A 198 13.47 -13.22 -1.50
CA LYS A 198 13.78 -13.14 -2.92
C LYS A 198 14.76 -12.01 -3.25
N GLU A 199 14.39 -10.81 -2.88
CA GLU A 199 15.17 -9.62 -3.25
C GLU A 199 14.83 -8.38 -2.40
N SER A 200 15.71 -7.38 -2.50
CA SER A 200 15.51 -6.05 -1.98
C SER A 200 15.48 -5.05 -3.12
N LEU A 201 14.32 -4.47 -3.40
CA LEU A 201 14.10 -3.50 -4.46
C LEU A 201 14.21 -2.08 -3.94
N ARG A 202 14.99 -1.23 -4.60
CA ARG A 202 15.06 0.21 -4.33
C ARG A 202 14.24 0.96 -5.37
N VAL A 203 13.22 1.68 -4.92
CA VAL A 203 12.36 2.52 -5.75
C VAL A 203 12.71 3.97 -5.47
N ARG A 204 13.08 4.71 -6.51
CA ARG A 204 13.55 6.09 -6.40
C ARG A 204 12.60 7.06 -7.09
N PHE A 205 12.44 8.21 -6.46
CA PHE A 205 11.70 9.37 -6.94
C PHE A 205 12.64 10.58 -6.97
N PRO A 206 13.49 10.70 -8.00
CA PRO A 206 14.56 11.68 -8.06
C PRO A 206 14.08 13.12 -7.90
N SER A 207 12.93 13.48 -8.51
CA SER A 207 12.40 14.85 -8.47
C SER A 207 12.07 15.37 -7.08
N ILE A 208 11.87 14.47 -6.11
CA ILE A 208 11.50 14.81 -4.73
C ILE A 208 12.46 14.24 -3.70
N GLY A 209 13.57 13.65 -4.14
CA GLY A 209 14.58 13.06 -3.25
C GLY A 209 14.07 11.92 -2.38
N LEU A 210 13.02 11.21 -2.82
CA LEU A 210 12.45 10.09 -2.08
C LEU A 210 13.05 8.78 -2.58
N GLU A 211 13.51 7.93 -1.66
CA GLU A 211 13.84 6.53 -1.92
C GLU A 211 13.03 5.63 -0.99
N ARG A 212 12.56 4.52 -1.50
CA ARG A 212 11.92 3.44 -0.75
C ARG A 212 12.61 2.12 -1.02
N ARG A 213 12.86 1.39 0.05
CA ARG A 213 13.37 0.01 -0.01
C ARG A 213 12.22 -0.93 0.29
N LEU A 214 11.97 -1.85 -0.62
CA LEU A 214 10.99 -2.91 -0.49
C LEU A 214 11.72 -4.23 -0.34
N LEU A 215 11.34 -5.01 0.64
CA LEU A 215 11.81 -6.37 0.84
C LEU A 215 10.74 -7.30 0.30
N ILE A 216 11.15 -8.27 -0.50
CA ILE A 216 10.25 -9.15 -1.24
C ILE A 216 10.57 -10.59 -0.89
N TRP A 217 9.55 -11.32 -0.44
CA TRP A 217 9.55 -12.75 -0.28
C TRP A 217 8.59 -13.39 -1.27
N GLU A 218 8.85 -14.62 -1.66
CA GLU A 218 7.98 -15.41 -2.53
C GLU A 218 7.61 -16.70 -1.82
N LYS A 219 6.33 -17.11 -1.91
CA LYS A 219 5.85 -18.33 -1.31
C LYS A 219 6.24 -19.52 -2.18
N SER A 220 7.04 -20.40 -1.63
CA SER A 220 7.40 -21.72 -2.17
C SER A 220 6.66 -22.83 -1.40
N ASP A 221 6.79 -24.03 -1.91
CA ASP A 221 6.24 -25.25 -1.29
C ASP A 221 6.82 -25.50 0.10
#